data_39c0b3121bbac39ce9db277b2d02ce74
#
_entry.id   39c0b3121bbac39ce9db277b2d02ce74
#
_cell.length_a   1.000
_cell.length_b   1.000
_cell.length_c   1.000
_cell.angle_alpha   90.00
_cell.angle_beta   90.00
_cell.angle_gamma   90.00
#
_symmetry.space_group_name_H-M   'P 1'
#
loop_
_entity.id
_entity.type
_entity.pdbx_description
1 polymer ?
#
loop_
_entity_poly.entity_id
_entity_poly.type
_entity_poly.pdbx_seq_one_letter_code
_entity_poly.pdbx_strand_id
1 'polypeptide(L)'
;LVPNLRGAIRALECQIDEIVVFLSASESHNQKNLNRSIHESLTGFEEVVKLANDNNIPVHGDISTAFGCPFEGNVQYKKLVEISKQYKALGFKGVTLGDTTGMATPPIVKAAIREIQDNIPDFDITLHFHNTRGVGLANVLIGLNEGIYLYESCFGGIGGCPFAPDATGNICSEDLVYMMNEMNIKTGIDLSLIHI
;
A
#
# COMPACT_ATOMS: atom_id res chain seq x y z
N LEU A 1 2.77 5.94 8.79
CA LEU A 1 3.58 6.18 7.58
C LEU A 1 4.73 7.14 7.89
N VAL A 2 5.96 6.78 7.49
CA VAL A 2 7.15 7.63 7.65
C VAL A 2 7.95 7.71 6.34
N PRO A 3 8.35 8.91 5.89
CA PRO A 3 9.07 9.08 4.62
C PRO A 3 10.59 8.95 4.76
N ASN A 4 11.13 8.97 5.97
CA ASN A 4 12.58 9.05 6.22
C ASN A 4 12.93 8.79 7.70
N LEU A 5 14.23 8.73 8.00
CA LEU A 5 14.74 8.50 9.35
C LEU A 5 14.18 9.49 10.40
N ARG A 6 14.07 10.78 10.05
CA ARG A 6 13.52 11.79 11.00
C ARG A 6 12.07 11.48 11.38
N GLY A 7 11.27 11.02 10.40
CA GLY A 7 9.91 10.56 10.64
C GLY A 7 9.87 9.33 11.52
N ALA A 8 10.78 8.38 11.31
CA ALA A 8 10.88 7.16 12.11
C ALA A 8 11.27 7.46 13.58
N ILE A 9 12.23 8.34 13.81
CA ILE A 9 12.61 8.78 15.18
C ILE A 9 11.40 9.36 15.93
N ARG A 10 10.65 10.27 15.27
CA ARG A 10 9.45 10.86 15.88
C ARG A 10 8.33 9.85 16.11
N ALA A 11 8.22 8.85 15.22
CA ALA A 11 7.22 7.79 15.37
C ALA A 11 7.51 6.93 16.62
N LEU A 12 8.78 6.59 16.87
CA LEU A 12 9.17 5.85 18.08
C LEU A 12 8.80 6.57 19.37
N GLU A 13 8.88 7.91 19.41
CA GLU A 13 8.45 8.71 20.57
C GLU A 13 6.95 8.53 20.87
N CYS A 14 6.15 8.08 19.90
CA CYS A 14 4.72 7.85 20.02
C CYS A 14 4.34 6.41 20.39
N GLN A 15 5.30 5.55 20.73
CA GLN A 15 5.07 4.15 21.11
C GLN A 15 4.26 3.36 20.07
N ILE A 16 4.66 3.45 18.81
CA ILE A 16 4.01 2.77 17.70
C ILE A 16 4.33 1.27 17.67
N ASP A 17 3.44 0.48 17.07
CA ASP A 17 3.59 -0.96 16.90
C ASP A 17 4.30 -1.34 15.59
N GLU A 18 4.25 -0.48 14.57
CA GLU A 18 4.82 -0.74 13.24
C GLU A 18 5.20 0.56 12.53
N ILE A 19 6.25 0.50 11.73
CA ILE A 19 6.63 1.58 10.80
C ILE A 19 6.26 1.15 9.38
N VAL A 20 5.51 2.00 8.65
CA VAL A 20 5.31 1.84 7.22
C VAL A 20 6.11 2.90 6.48
N VAL A 21 7.09 2.49 5.66
CA VAL A 21 7.79 3.35 4.71
C VAL A 21 7.13 3.26 3.35
N PHE A 22 7.26 4.31 2.55
CA PHE A 22 6.60 4.34 1.24
C PHE A 22 7.47 4.99 0.17
N LEU A 23 7.32 4.51 -1.04
CA LEU A 23 7.83 5.09 -2.28
C LEU A 23 6.84 4.85 -3.40
N SER A 24 7.06 5.45 -4.57
CA SER A 24 6.19 5.22 -5.73
C SER A 24 6.86 4.29 -6.75
N ALA A 25 6.05 3.49 -7.44
CA ALA A 25 6.54 2.71 -8.59
C ALA A 25 6.97 3.59 -9.78
N SER A 26 6.49 4.84 -9.82
CA SER A 26 6.81 5.84 -10.82
C SER A 26 7.90 6.78 -10.31
N GLU A 27 8.96 6.97 -11.10
CA GLU A 27 10.05 7.88 -10.77
C GLU A 27 9.58 9.33 -10.69
N SER A 28 8.75 9.74 -11.66
CA SER A 28 8.19 11.10 -11.71
C SER A 28 7.28 11.40 -10.51
N HIS A 29 6.46 10.43 -10.09
CA HIS A 29 5.62 10.59 -8.91
C HIS A 29 6.46 10.59 -7.63
N ASN A 30 7.44 9.70 -7.53
CA ASN A 30 8.34 9.63 -6.38
C ASN A 30 9.09 10.95 -6.19
N GLN A 31 9.62 11.51 -7.29
CA GLN A 31 10.29 12.80 -7.27
C GLN A 31 9.36 13.95 -6.82
N LYS A 32 8.12 13.97 -7.30
CA LYS A 32 7.16 15.00 -6.88
C LYS A 32 6.69 14.86 -5.44
N ASN A 33 6.48 13.63 -4.98
CA ASN A 33 5.93 13.35 -3.65
C ASN A 33 6.99 13.40 -2.54
N LEU A 34 8.17 12.81 -2.79
CA LEU A 34 9.23 12.66 -1.79
C LEU A 34 10.45 13.54 -2.05
N ASN A 35 10.52 14.22 -3.21
CA ASN A 35 11.70 14.95 -3.69
C ASN A 35 12.96 14.07 -3.74
N ARG A 36 12.79 12.81 -4.15
CA ARG A 36 13.85 11.79 -4.23
C ARG A 36 13.57 10.84 -5.39
N SER A 37 14.63 10.26 -5.94
CA SER A 37 14.53 9.09 -6.81
C SER A 37 14.04 7.86 -6.02
N ILE A 38 13.59 6.83 -6.72
CA ILE A 38 13.25 5.53 -6.11
C ILE A 38 14.50 4.94 -5.43
N HIS A 39 15.66 5.03 -6.08
CA HIS A 39 16.91 4.54 -5.54
C HIS A 39 17.32 5.24 -4.23
N GLU A 40 17.25 6.58 -4.19
CA GLU A 40 17.53 7.35 -2.97
C GLU A 40 16.54 7.01 -1.84
N SER A 41 15.28 6.75 -2.17
CA SER A 41 14.28 6.33 -1.18
C SER A 41 14.64 4.98 -0.57
N LEU A 42 14.98 3.99 -1.39
CA LEU A 42 15.39 2.65 -0.95
C LEU A 42 16.65 2.69 -0.08
N THR A 43 17.67 3.44 -0.49
CA THR A 43 18.89 3.64 0.31
C THR A 43 18.58 4.30 1.66
N GLY A 44 17.68 5.30 1.67
CA GLY A 44 17.27 5.97 2.91
C GLY A 44 16.48 5.05 3.88
N PHE A 45 15.87 3.97 3.39
CA PHE A 45 15.16 3.02 4.23
C PHE A 45 16.09 2.10 5.04
N GLU A 46 17.34 1.92 4.63
CA GLU A 46 18.31 1.14 5.40
C GLU A 46 18.51 1.69 6.82
N GLU A 47 18.60 3.02 6.96
CA GLU A 47 18.71 3.68 8.25
C GLU A 47 17.43 3.55 9.09
N VAL A 48 16.25 3.62 8.44
CA VAL A 48 14.95 3.41 9.10
C VAL A 48 14.83 1.99 9.63
N VAL A 49 15.19 0.99 8.81
CA VAL A 49 15.17 -0.42 9.19
C VAL A 49 16.12 -0.69 10.35
N LYS A 50 17.33 -0.15 10.30
CA LYS A 50 18.29 -0.28 11.40
C LYS A 50 17.71 0.26 12.71
N LEU A 51 17.18 1.49 12.68
CA LEU A 51 16.55 2.11 13.84
C LEU A 51 15.37 1.29 14.37
N ALA A 52 14.52 0.79 13.49
CA ALA A 52 13.35 -0.03 13.85
C ALA A 52 13.78 -1.35 14.50
N ASN A 53 14.77 -2.05 13.93
CA ASN A 53 15.32 -3.30 14.47
C ASN A 53 15.95 -3.09 15.85
N ASP A 54 16.68 -2.00 16.07
CA ASP A 54 17.27 -1.65 17.36
C ASP A 54 16.18 -1.42 18.45
N ASN A 55 14.93 -1.16 18.04
CA ASN A 55 13.78 -0.96 18.92
C ASN A 55 12.72 -2.09 18.86
N ASN A 56 13.01 -3.19 18.16
CA ASN A 56 12.08 -4.32 17.95
C ASN A 56 10.74 -3.92 17.29
N ILE A 57 10.74 -2.91 16.43
CA ILE A 57 9.57 -2.45 15.68
C ILE A 57 9.61 -3.03 14.27
N PRO A 58 8.57 -3.73 13.82
CA PRO A 58 8.50 -4.22 12.44
C PRO A 58 8.40 -3.07 11.44
N VAL A 59 8.94 -3.28 10.23
CA VAL A 59 8.85 -2.34 9.11
C VAL A 59 8.11 -3.00 7.95
N HIS A 60 7.15 -2.27 7.40
CA HIS A 60 6.39 -2.64 6.20
C HIS A 60 6.65 -1.63 5.07
N GLY A 61 6.57 -2.07 3.83
CA GLY A 61 6.80 -1.21 2.66
C GLY A 61 5.53 -0.97 1.86
N ASP A 62 5.25 0.29 1.48
CA ASP A 62 4.20 0.66 0.55
C ASP A 62 4.80 1.03 -0.81
N ILE A 63 4.15 0.58 -1.89
CA ILE A 63 4.45 0.98 -3.26
C ILE A 63 3.25 1.75 -3.80
N SER A 64 3.31 3.06 -3.70
CA SER A 64 2.31 3.97 -4.28
C SER A 64 2.33 3.92 -5.81
N THR A 65 1.23 4.27 -6.45
CA THR A 65 1.04 4.21 -7.92
C THR A 65 1.29 2.83 -8.53
N ALA A 66 1.08 1.75 -7.74
CA ALA A 66 1.39 0.39 -8.18
C ALA A 66 0.60 -0.06 -9.43
N PHE A 67 -0.59 0.48 -9.64
CA PHE A 67 -1.49 0.08 -10.72
C PHE A 67 -1.60 1.12 -11.84
N GLY A 68 -0.90 2.24 -11.72
CA GLY A 68 -0.89 3.30 -12.71
C GLY A 68 -0.47 4.64 -12.13
N CYS A 69 0.16 5.46 -12.96
CA CYS A 69 0.68 6.77 -12.59
C CYS A 69 0.10 7.87 -13.48
N PRO A 70 -0.32 9.01 -12.93
CA PRO A 70 -0.89 10.10 -13.72
C PRO A 70 0.16 10.79 -14.63
N PHE A 71 1.45 10.57 -14.37
CA PHE A 71 2.55 11.18 -15.13
C PHE A 71 3.19 10.23 -16.13
N GLU A 72 3.32 8.94 -15.78
CA GLU A 72 4.01 7.92 -16.60
C GLU A 72 3.05 6.91 -17.23
N GLY A 73 1.76 6.94 -16.85
CA GLY A 73 0.77 6.00 -17.34
C GLY A 73 0.90 4.61 -16.71
N ASN A 74 1.02 3.58 -17.55
CA ASN A 74 1.06 2.20 -17.09
C ASN A 74 2.35 1.88 -16.33
N VAL A 75 2.23 1.20 -15.20
CA VAL A 75 3.35 0.68 -14.41
C VAL A 75 3.63 -0.76 -14.82
N GLN A 76 4.88 -1.08 -15.11
CA GLN A 76 5.29 -2.44 -15.43
C GLN A 76 5.33 -3.29 -14.15
N TYR A 77 4.69 -4.45 -14.15
CA TYR A 77 4.67 -5.35 -12.98
C TYR A 77 6.07 -5.76 -12.54
N LYS A 78 7.00 -5.93 -13.49
CA LYS A 78 8.41 -6.21 -13.20
C LYS A 78 9.02 -5.16 -12.24
N LYS A 79 8.62 -3.89 -12.35
CA LYS A 79 9.07 -2.83 -11.45
C LYS A 79 8.59 -3.05 -10.02
N LEU A 80 7.34 -3.51 -9.85
CA LEU A 80 6.80 -3.88 -8.54
C LEU A 80 7.61 -5.03 -7.92
N VAL A 81 7.94 -6.03 -8.73
CA VAL A 81 8.79 -7.16 -8.28
C VAL A 81 10.19 -6.70 -7.89
N GLU A 82 10.80 -5.81 -8.66
CA GLU A 82 12.14 -5.27 -8.36
C GLU A 82 12.17 -4.53 -7.02
N ILE A 83 11.19 -3.65 -6.77
CA ILE A 83 11.05 -2.91 -5.51
C ILE A 83 10.75 -3.88 -4.36
N SER A 84 9.82 -4.81 -4.54
CA SER A 84 9.45 -5.78 -3.51
C SER A 84 10.61 -6.71 -3.13
N LYS A 85 11.48 -7.09 -4.08
CA LYS A 85 12.70 -7.83 -3.80
C LYS A 85 13.67 -7.03 -2.93
N GLN A 86 13.79 -5.72 -3.16
CA GLN A 86 14.62 -4.85 -2.32
C GLN A 86 14.01 -4.70 -0.92
N TYR A 87 12.70 -4.55 -0.79
CA TYR A 87 12.01 -4.57 0.49
C TYR A 87 12.26 -5.88 1.26
N LYS A 88 12.14 -7.03 0.59
CA LYS A 88 12.44 -8.33 1.21
C LYS A 88 13.90 -8.43 1.64
N ALA A 89 14.84 -7.91 0.84
CA ALA A 89 16.27 -7.88 1.18
C ALA A 89 16.57 -6.98 2.39
N LEU A 90 15.80 -5.92 2.60
CA LEU A 90 15.85 -5.07 3.79
C LEU A 90 15.21 -5.72 5.03
N GLY A 91 14.57 -6.89 4.89
CA GLY A 91 13.94 -7.60 6.00
C GLY A 91 12.45 -7.30 6.19
N PHE A 92 11.79 -6.65 5.24
CA PHE A 92 10.35 -6.45 5.30
C PHE A 92 9.62 -7.78 5.11
N LYS A 93 8.49 -7.94 5.79
CA LYS A 93 7.67 -9.16 5.71
C LYS A 93 6.69 -9.13 4.54
N GLY A 94 6.37 -7.95 4.02
CA GLY A 94 5.38 -7.78 2.97
C GLY A 94 5.43 -6.41 2.32
N VAL A 95 4.51 -6.20 1.40
CA VAL A 95 4.36 -4.98 0.63
C VAL A 95 2.89 -4.59 0.50
N THR A 96 2.58 -3.31 0.68
CA THR A 96 1.30 -2.74 0.26
C THR A 96 1.40 -2.29 -1.20
N LEU A 97 0.44 -2.69 -2.02
CA LEU A 97 0.27 -2.18 -3.39
C LEU A 97 -0.80 -1.10 -3.39
N GLY A 98 -0.38 0.15 -3.56
CA GLY A 98 -1.22 1.33 -3.48
C GLY A 98 -1.77 1.78 -4.83
N ASP A 99 -3.11 1.82 -4.97
CA ASP A 99 -3.84 2.41 -6.09
C ASP A 99 -4.05 3.91 -5.88
N THR A 100 -2.96 4.64 -5.71
CA THR A 100 -2.95 6.08 -5.39
C THR A 100 -3.84 6.93 -6.29
N THR A 101 -4.04 6.51 -7.53
CA THR A 101 -4.74 7.26 -8.57
C THR A 101 -6.11 6.69 -8.93
N GLY A 102 -6.50 5.58 -8.32
CA GLY A 102 -7.71 4.85 -8.67
C GLY A 102 -7.71 4.32 -10.10
N MET A 103 -6.53 4.00 -10.64
CA MET A 103 -6.35 3.45 -11.99
C MET A 103 -6.39 1.91 -12.01
N ALA A 104 -6.41 1.27 -10.84
CA ALA A 104 -6.52 -0.16 -10.73
C ALA A 104 -7.83 -0.67 -11.35
N THR A 105 -7.71 -1.75 -12.11
CA THR A 105 -8.85 -2.51 -12.63
C THR A 105 -8.65 -3.99 -12.32
N PRO A 106 -9.72 -4.80 -12.26
CA PRO A 106 -9.63 -6.23 -11.95
C PRO A 106 -8.52 -6.99 -12.70
N PRO A 107 -8.34 -6.85 -14.03
CA PRO A 107 -7.27 -7.54 -14.74
C PRO A 107 -5.87 -7.08 -14.32
N ILE A 108 -5.69 -5.77 -14.08
CA ILE A 108 -4.39 -5.19 -13.68
C ILE A 108 -4.02 -5.68 -12.28
N VAL A 109 -4.98 -5.66 -11.33
CA VAL A 109 -4.79 -6.13 -9.96
C VAL A 109 -4.38 -7.61 -9.94
N LYS A 110 -5.13 -8.45 -10.66
CA LYS A 110 -4.84 -9.88 -10.79
C LYS A 110 -3.43 -10.13 -11.31
N ALA A 111 -3.04 -9.44 -12.38
CA ALA A 111 -1.72 -9.61 -12.99
C ALA A 111 -0.59 -9.16 -12.05
N ALA A 112 -0.75 -8.03 -11.36
CA ALA A 112 0.24 -7.51 -10.42
C ALA A 112 0.45 -8.46 -9.22
N ILE A 113 -0.64 -8.99 -8.65
CA ILE A 113 -0.58 -9.95 -7.53
C ILE A 113 0.18 -11.19 -7.96
N ARG A 114 -0.20 -11.81 -9.07
CA ARG A 114 0.44 -13.02 -9.56
C ARG A 114 1.91 -12.82 -9.86
N GLU A 115 2.27 -11.72 -10.50
CA GLU A 115 3.68 -11.41 -10.79
C GLU A 115 4.53 -11.34 -9.52
N ILE A 116 4.00 -10.79 -8.42
CA ILE A 116 4.73 -10.76 -7.14
C ILE A 116 4.77 -12.16 -6.53
N GLN A 117 3.64 -12.86 -6.44
CA GLN A 117 3.56 -14.21 -5.85
C GLN A 117 4.49 -15.20 -6.55
N ASP A 118 4.54 -15.18 -7.89
CA ASP A 118 5.37 -16.06 -8.70
C ASP A 118 6.88 -15.78 -8.53
N ASN A 119 7.25 -14.53 -8.26
CA ASN A 119 8.66 -14.12 -8.18
C ASN A 119 9.19 -13.99 -6.75
N ILE A 120 8.31 -13.85 -5.75
CA ILE A 120 8.69 -13.63 -4.35
C ILE A 120 7.76 -14.45 -3.44
N PRO A 121 7.96 -15.77 -3.36
CA PRO A 121 7.17 -16.61 -2.47
C PRO A 121 7.37 -16.19 -1.01
N ASP A 122 6.35 -16.44 -0.19
CA ASP A 122 6.35 -16.12 1.25
C ASP A 122 6.59 -14.63 1.54
N PHE A 123 5.95 -13.75 0.76
CA PHE A 123 5.99 -12.31 0.96
C PHE A 123 4.55 -11.78 0.97
N ASP A 124 4.13 -11.22 2.10
CA ASP A 124 2.77 -10.78 2.30
C ASP A 124 2.42 -9.61 1.34
N ILE A 125 1.23 -9.65 0.78
CA ILE A 125 0.69 -8.58 -0.05
C ILE A 125 -0.50 -7.96 0.68
N THR A 126 -0.44 -6.67 0.90
CA THR A 126 -1.56 -5.84 1.33
C THR A 126 -2.06 -5.02 0.14
N LEU A 127 -3.35 -4.83 0.01
CA LEU A 127 -3.95 -4.04 -1.06
C LEU A 127 -4.60 -2.77 -0.52
N HIS A 128 -4.26 -1.65 -1.14
CA HIS A 128 -4.78 -0.33 -0.83
C HIS A 128 -5.41 0.27 -2.07
N PHE A 129 -6.74 0.38 -2.09
CA PHE A 129 -7.46 0.88 -3.25
C PHE A 129 -8.11 2.23 -3.00
N HIS A 130 -8.04 3.09 -4.03
CA HIS A 130 -8.86 4.29 -4.13
C HIS A 130 -10.11 4.02 -4.98
N ASN A 131 -11.21 4.66 -4.60
CA ASN A 131 -12.52 4.49 -5.27
C ASN A 131 -12.82 5.60 -6.28
N THR A 132 -11.81 6.30 -6.76
CA THR A 132 -11.92 7.44 -7.69
C THR A 132 -12.80 7.14 -8.90
N ARG A 133 -12.77 5.89 -9.39
CA ARG A 133 -13.56 5.43 -10.54
C ARG A 133 -14.66 4.43 -10.19
N GLY A 134 -14.99 4.29 -8.90
CA GLY A 134 -16.06 3.41 -8.45
C GLY A 134 -15.77 1.90 -8.60
N VAL A 135 -14.51 1.51 -8.80
CA VAL A 135 -14.14 0.09 -9.00
C VAL A 135 -13.34 -0.53 -7.85
N GLY A 136 -13.16 0.23 -6.76
CA GLY A 136 -12.33 -0.19 -5.64
C GLY A 136 -12.77 -1.53 -5.02
N LEU A 137 -14.07 -1.73 -4.74
CA LEU A 137 -14.57 -2.99 -4.18
C LEU A 137 -14.51 -4.16 -5.18
N ALA A 138 -14.63 -3.90 -6.48
CA ALA A 138 -14.40 -4.93 -7.49
C ALA A 138 -12.94 -5.41 -7.47
N ASN A 139 -11.99 -4.51 -7.24
CA ASN A 139 -10.58 -4.84 -7.10
C ASN A 139 -10.31 -5.64 -5.82
N VAL A 140 -11.01 -5.33 -4.71
CA VAL A 140 -10.97 -6.13 -3.47
C VAL A 140 -11.41 -7.56 -3.74
N LEU A 141 -12.53 -7.75 -4.45
CA LEU A 141 -13.04 -9.08 -4.79
C LEU A 141 -12.02 -9.89 -5.60
N ILE A 142 -11.30 -9.25 -6.51
CA ILE A 142 -10.22 -9.92 -7.25
C ILE A 142 -9.06 -10.29 -6.33
N GLY A 143 -8.66 -9.39 -5.42
CA GLY A 143 -7.63 -9.71 -4.43
C GLY A 143 -7.99 -10.94 -3.59
N LEU A 144 -9.23 -11.02 -3.10
CA LEU A 144 -9.73 -12.19 -2.37
C LEU A 144 -9.64 -13.48 -3.20
N ASN A 145 -10.01 -13.42 -4.49
CA ASN A 145 -9.93 -14.57 -5.39
C ASN A 145 -8.50 -15.02 -5.69
N GLU A 146 -7.53 -14.12 -5.56
CA GLU A 146 -6.10 -14.43 -5.68
C GLU A 146 -5.45 -14.74 -4.31
N GLY A 147 -6.26 -14.91 -3.25
CA GLY A 147 -5.81 -15.33 -1.92
C GLY A 147 -5.23 -14.20 -1.06
N ILE A 148 -5.52 -12.94 -1.37
CA ILE A 148 -5.10 -11.80 -0.54
C ILE A 148 -6.18 -11.49 0.49
N TYR A 149 -5.76 -11.37 1.76
CA TYR A 149 -6.65 -11.11 2.90
C TYR A 149 -6.28 -9.86 3.70
N LEU A 150 -5.24 -9.13 3.28
CA LEU A 150 -4.80 -7.90 3.91
C LEU A 150 -5.24 -6.70 3.06
N TYR A 151 -6.03 -5.81 3.63
CA TYR A 151 -6.59 -4.64 2.95
C TYR A 151 -6.51 -3.41 3.83
N GLU A 152 -6.25 -2.27 3.20
CA GLU A 152 -6.35 -0.95 3.82
C GLU A 152 -7.57 -0.22 3.29
N SER A 153 -8.31 0.43 4.17
CA SER A 153 -9.48 1.25 3.85
C SER A 153 -9.61 2.40 4.86
N CYS A 154 -10.44 3.38 4.56
CA CYS A 154 -10.74 4.44 5.50
C CYS A 154 -12.23 4.55 5.75
N PHE A 155 -12.63 4.83 7.00
CA PHE A 155 -14.04 5.08 7.28
C PHE A 155 -14.52 6.33 6.53
N GLY A 156 -15.76 6.26 6.01
CA GLY A 156 -16.29 7.31 5.13
C GLY A 156 -15.53 7.46 3.81
N GLY A 157 -14.57 6.60 3.48
CA GLY A 157 -13.76 6.69 2.27
C GLY A 157 -12.88 7.94 2.21
N ILE A 158 -12.60 8.58 3.34
CA ILE A 158 -11.79 9.81 3.37
C ILE A 158 -10.33 9.53 3.05
N GLY A 159 -9.66 10.54 2.48
CA GLY A 159 -8.25 10.48 2.09
C GLY A 159 -8.08 10.75 0.60
N GLY A 160 -6.85 10.95 0.20
CA GLY A 160 -6.47 11.25 -1.18
C GLY A 160 -5.00 11.60 -1.25
N CYS A 161 -4.51 11.88 -2.45
CA CYS A 161 -3.12 12.26 -2.66
C CYS A 161 -3.05 13.62 -3.37
N PRO A 162 -2.43 14.65 -2.77
CA PRO A 162 -2.31 15.96 -3.41
C PRO A 162 -1.43 15.95 -4.67
N PHE A 163 -0.62 14.93 -4.85
CA PHE A 163 0.25 14.72 -6.01
C PHE A 163 -0.36 13.80 -7.07
N ALA A 164 -1.58 13.31 -6.85
CA ALA A 164 -2.36 12.56 -7.82
C ALA A 164 -3.62 13.37 -8.16
N PRO A 165 -3.62 14.15 -9.25
CA PRO A 165 -4.76 14.95 -9.65
C PRO A 165 -6.03 14.10 -9.76
N ASP A 166 -7.16 14.64 -9.26
CA ASP A 166 -8.48 13.99 -9.27
C ASP A 166 -8.58 12.67 -8.49
N ALA A 167 -7.55 12.28 -7.73
CA ALA A 167 -7.59 11.11 -6.86
C ALA A 167 -8.43 11.44 -5.60
N THR A 168 -9.67 11.04 -5.62
CA THR A 168 -10.60 11.17 -4.49
C THR A 168 -10.63 9.89 -3.68
N GLY A 169 -10.80 9.98 -2.39
CA GLY A 169 -11.16 8.94 -1.43
C GLY A 169 -10.62 7.52 -1.59
N ASN A 170 -10.32 6.94 -0.47
CA ASN A 170 -10.09 5.49 -0.35
C ASN A 170 -11.39 4.71 -0.59
N ILE A 171 -11.31 3.38 -0.69
CA ILE A 171 -12.49 2.55 -0.47
C ILE A 171 -13.00 2.78 0.95
N CYS A 172 -14.33 2.83 1.09
CA CYS A 172 -15.01 3.05 2.36
C CYS A 172 -14.95 1.80 3.22
N SER A 173 -14.51 1.92 4.47
CA SER A 173 -14.42 0.76 5.39
C SER A 173 -15.79 0.15 5.66
N GLU A 174 -16.83 0.97 5.75
CA GLU A 174 -18.21 0.53 5.98
C GLU A 174 -18.71 -0.34 4.83
N ASP A 175 -18.48 0.11 3.58
CA ASP A 175 -18.86 -0.64 2.38
C ASP A 175 -18.05 -1.94 2.27
N LEU A 176 -16.76 -1.88 2.58
CA LEU A 176 -15.88 -3.05 2.58
C LEU A 176 -16.35 -4.09 3.59
N VAL A 177 -16.58 -3.69 4.85
CA VAL A 177 -17.03 -4.59 5.92
C VAL A 177 -18.41 -5.15 5.63
N TYR A 178 -19.35 -4.33 5.09
CA TYR A 178 -20.64 -4.80 4.64
C TYR A 178 -20.49 -5.91 3.57
N MET A 179 -19.70 -5.66 2.53
CA MET A 179 -19.43 -6.66 1.50
C MET A 179 -18.84 -7.96 2.07
N MET A 180 -17.86 -7.85 2.98
CA MET A 180 -17.24 -9.02 3.62
C MET A 180 -18.26 -9.83 4.42
N ASN A 181 -19.13 -9.15 5.20
CA ASN A 181 -20.16 -9.80 5.99
C ASN A 181 -21.17 -10.58 5.10
N GLU A 182 -21.63 -9.97 3.99
CA GLU A 182 -22.52 -10.63 3.03
C GLU A 182 -21.84 -11.85 2.34
N MET A 183 -20.51 -11.84 2.26
CA MET A 183 -19.71 -12.96 1.77
C MET A 183 -19.35 -13.98 2.87
N ASN A 184 -19.87 -13.83 4.09
CA ASN A 184 -19.52 -14.63 5.27
C ASN A 184 -18.03 -14.60 5.64
N ILE A 185 -17.34 -13.51 5.36
CA ILE A 185 -15.94 -13.25 5.74
C ILE A 185 -15.93 -12.40 7.01
N LYS A 186 -15.38 -12.94 8.09
CA LYS A 186 -15.28 -12.21 9.36
C LYS A 186 -14.11 -11.25 9.33
N THR A 187 -14.36 -9.96 9.52
CA THR A 187 -13.33 -8.91 9.59
C THR A 187 -12.89 -8.59 11.02
N GLY A 188 -13.71 -8.92 12.01
CA GLY A 188 -13.50 -8.50 13.41
C GLY A 188 -13.81 -7.02 13.67
N ILE A 189 -14.29 -6.29 12.67
CA ILE A 189 -14.61 -4.86 12.78
C ILE A 189 -16.09 -4.70 13.21
N ASP A 190 -16.32 -3.94 14.25
CA ASP A 190 -17.65 -3.55 14.71
C ASP A 190 -17.99 -2.14 14.19
N LEU A 191 -18.80 -2.07 13.16
CA LEU A 191 -19.21 -0.81 12.55
C LEU A 191 -20.09 0.07 13.48
N SER A 192 -20.70 -0.50 14.51
CA SER A 192 -21.50 0.27 15.47
C SER A 192 -20.66 1.29 16.24
N LEU A 193 -19.37 1.04 16.37
CA LEU A 193 -18.42 1.92 17.07
C LEU A 193 -18.12 3.22 16.30
N ILE A 194 -18.41 3.29 15.02
CA ILE A 194 -18.19 4.51 14.20
C ILE A 194 -19.03 5.68 14.72
N HIS A 195 -20.20 5.39 15.30
CA HIS A 195 -21.13 6.40 15.77
C HIS A 195 -20.87 6.87 17.21
N ILE A 196 -19.87 6.33 17.86
CA ILE A 196 -19.46 6.70 19.21
C ILE A 196 -18.47 7.88 19.17
#